data_d61cd47967c639d7ae20479b323024e6
#
_entry.id   d61cd47967c639d7ae20479b323024e6
#
_cell.length_a   1.000
_cell.length_b   1.000
_cell.length_c   1.000
_cell.angle_alpha   90.00
_cell.angle_beta   90.00
_cell.angle_gamma   90.00
#
_symmetry.space_group_name_H-M   'P 1'
#
loop_
_entity.id
_entity.type
_entity.pdbx_description
1 polymer ?
#
loop_
_entity_poly.entity_id
_entity_poly.type
_entity_poly.pdbx_seq_one_letter_code
_entity_poly.pdbx_strand_id
1 'polypeptide(L)'
;GTDLYQDGRNDISAVLHRWSNFTPENGTVKNFYTDCYDGIRSCLAIQYYAAQSTVSEDIKQKNIDEGRFIECLYYYLLVKNFGGVPLVAEYAKQAGEIKEQPRATAEAVYTHIITELTNIIDNNKLVASSATKGGGEASIEAVKALLAKTYLSAAWDLKKDDYFTKAAAYADEVIAGRKLTTEFAKLWAADRSGDDDEEFIFDVEYDAENQ
;
A
#
# COMPACT_ATOMS: atom_id res chain seq x y z
N GLY A 1 1.83 9.35 -15.65
CA GLY A 1 2.46 10.41 -16.40
C GLY A 1 2.48 11.72 -15.66
N THR A 2 3.56 12.43 -15.73
CA THR A 2 3.70 13.77 -15.17
C THR A 2 4.29 14.68 -16.25
N ASP A 3 4.13 15.98 -16.09
CA ASP A 3 4.75 17.02 -16.91
C ASP A 3 6.23 17.27 -16.54
N LEU A 4 6.68 16.69 -15.41
CA LEU A 4 8.06 16.83 -14.91
C LEU A 4 9.00 15.73 -15.40
N TYR A 5 8.49 14.57 -15.78
CA TYR A 5 9.27 13.41 -16.17
C TYR A 5 8.90 12.95 -17.58
N GLN A 6 9.90 12.83 -18.40
CA GLN A 6 9.79 12.29 -19.75
C GLN A 6 10.57 10.98 -19.84
N ASP A 7 9.96 9.97 -20.46
CA ASP A 7 10.67 8.75 -20.81
C ASP A 7 11.78 9.05 -21.80
N GLY A 8 13.00 8.64 -21.48
CA GLY A 8 14.18 8.80 -22.35
C GLY A 8 14.19 7.83 -23.54
N ARG A 9 13.31 6.81 -23.53
CA ARG A 9 13.12 5.84 -24.60
C ARG A 9 11.75 6.02 -25.23
N ASN A 10 11.63 5.70 -26.48
CA ASN A 10 10.34 5.70 -27.19
C ASN A 10 9.73 4.29 -27.14
N ASP A 11 9.49 3.79 -25.95
CA ASP A 11 8.95 2.46 -25.69
C ASP A 11 7.48 2.51 -25.16
N ILE A 12 7.03 1.40 -24.60
CA ILE A 12 5.66 1.23 -24.08
C ILE A 12 5.27 2.31 -23.07
N SER A 13 6.22 2.79 -22.26
CA SER A 13 5.96 3.80 -21.23
C SER A 13 5.78 5.21 -21.82
N ALA A 14 6.25 5.46 -23.06
CA ALA A 14 6.06 6.74 -23.74
C ALA A 14 4.58 7.12 -23.89
N VAL A 15 3.69 6.14 -23.98
CA VAL A 15 2.23 6.33 -24.04
C VAL A 15 1.73 7.01 -22.77
N LEU A 16 2.26 6.65 -21.59
CA LEU A 16 1.84 7.18 -20.30
C LEU A 16 2.23 8.65 -20.12
N HIS A 17 3.40 9.08 -20.58
CA HIS A 17 3.82 10.47 -20.42
C HIS A 17 3.28 11.39 -21.52
N ARG A 18 3.06 10.88 -22.73
CA ARG A 18 2.54 11.65 -23.86
C ARG A 18 1.02 11.72 -23.91
N TRP A 19 0.34 10.87 -23.16
CA TRP A 19 -1.12 10.72 -23.19
C TRP A 19 -1.67 10.46 -24.61
N SER A 20 -0.83 9.90 -25.48
CA SER A 20 -1.16 9.59 -26.87
C SER A 20 -1.40 8.09 -27.02
N ASN A 21 -2.47 7.71 -27.74
CA ASN A 21 -2.85 6.31 -27.95
C ASN A 21 -3.04 5.52 -26.62
N PHE A 22 -3.47 6.23 -25.57
CA PHE A 22 -3.74 5.63 -24.26
C PHE A 22 -5.10 4.96 -24.31
N THR A 23 -5.11 3.62 -24.27
CA THR A 23 -6.33 2.82 -24.29
C THR A 23 -6.40 1.89 -23.09
N PRO A 24 -7.58 1.40 -22.71
CA PRO A 24 -7.73 0.42 -21.61
C PRO A 24 -6.92 -0.87 -21.83
N GLU A 25 -6.61 -1.20 -23.08
CA GLU A 25 -5.82 -2.38 -23.48
C GLU A 25 -4.31 -2.15 -23.36
N ASN A 26 -3.87 -0.95 -22.99
CA ASN A 26 -2.44 -0.67 -22.81
C ASN A 26 -1.83 -1.67 -21.81
N GLY A 27 -0.77 -2.37 -22.25
CA GLY A 27 -0.17 -3.46 -21.46
C GLY A 27 0.34 -3.01 -20.11
N THR A 28 0.91 -1.81 -19.98
CA THR A 28 1.41 -1.27 -18.72
C THR A 28 0.26 -1.07 -17.72
N VAL A 29 -0.86 -0.50 -18.17
CA VAL A 29 -2.03 -0.28 -17.33
C VAL A 29 -2.66 -1.60 -16.91
N LYS A 30 -2.83 -2.52 -17.87
CA LYS A 30 -3.37 -3.86 -17.61
C LYS A 30 -2.50 -4.63 -16.62
N ASN A 31 -1.19 -4.65 -16.82
CA ASN A 31 -0.27 -5.36 -15.93
C ASN A 31 -0.33 -4.76 -14.52
N PHE A 32 -0.24 -3.44 -14.38
CA PHE A 32 -0.35 -2.79 -13.07
C PHE A 32 -1.65 -3.18 -12.33
N TYR A 33 -2.79 -3.20 -13.03
CA TYR A 33 -4.06 -3.62 -12.45
C TYR A 33 -4.03 -5.08 -12.01
N THR A 34 -3.52 -5.96 -12.88
CA THR A 34 -3.43 -7.42 -12.60
C THR A 34 -2.48 -7.69 -11.45
N ASP A 35 -1.30 -7.08 -11.44
CA ASP A 35 -0.28 -7.25 -10.40
C ASP A 35 -0.81 -6.82 -9.02
N CYS A 36 -1.60 -5.73 -8.95
CA CYS A 36 -2.26 -5.33 -7.71
C CYS A 36 -3.23 -6.41 -7.21
N TYR A 37 -4.02 -7.02 -8.08
CA TYR A 37 -4.96 -8.07 -7.67
C TYR A 37 -4.25 -9.40 -7.34
N ASP A 38 -3.15 -9.72 -7.98
CA ASP A 38 -2.32 -10.87 -7.60
C ASP A 38 -1.70 -10.66 -6.21
N GLY A 39 -1.28 -9.42 -5.92
CA GLY A 39 -0.86 -9.02 -4.57
C GLY A 39 -1.98 -9.14 -3.54
N ILE A 40 -3.18 -8.63 -3.82
CA ILE A 40 -4.36 -8.75 -2.95
C ILE A 40 -4.67 -10.22 -2.68
N ARG A 41 -4.67 -11.07 -3.72
CA ARG A 41 -4.91 -12.50 -3.56
C ARG A 41 -3.88 -13.15 -2.63
N SER A 42 -2.61 -12.76 -2.73
CA SER A 42 -1.54 -13.24 -1.86
C SER A 42 -1.76 -12.80 -0.41
N CYS A 43 -2.18 -11.55 -0.20
CA CYS A 43 -2.52 -11.03 1.14
C CYS A 43 -3.71 -11.77 1.76
N LEU A 44 -4.76 -12.03 0.99
CA LEU A 44 -5.91 -12.83 1.44
C LEU A 44 -5.52 -14.28 1.77
N ALA A 45 -4.57 -14.86 1.02
CA ALA A 45 -4.03 -16.18 1.34
C ALA A 45 -3.30 -16.19 2.68
N ILE A 46 -2.46 -15.19 2.94
CA ILE A 46 -1.77 -15.02 4.24
C ILE A 46 -2.79 -14.96 5.37
N GLN A 47 -3.79 -14.10 5.28
CA GLN A 47 -4.84 -13.96 6.28
C GLN A 47 -5.59 -15.28 6.52
N TYR A 48 -5.95 -15.96 5.44
CA TYR A 48 -6.66 -17.24 5.50
C TYR A 48 -5.84 -18.33 6.21
N TYR A 49 -4.57 -18.52 5.81
CA TYR A 49 -3.73 -19.57 6.38
C TYR A 49 -3.20 -19.22 7.78
N ALA A 50 -2.91 -17.95 8.06
CA ALA A 50 -2.53 -17.51 9.39
C ALA A 50 -3.63 -17.82 10.42
N ALA A 51 -4.90 -17.54 10.08
CA ALA A 51 -6.04 -17.83 10.95
C ALA A 51 -6.19 -19.32 11.29
N GLN A 52 -5.75 -20.23 10.43
CA GLN A 52 -5.84 -21.68 10.61
C GLN A 52 -4.56 -22.29 11.20
N SER A 53 -3.50 -21.51 11.39
CA SER A 53 -2.23 -22.00 11.91
C SER A 53 -2.36 -22.40 13.39
N THR A 54 -1.39 -23.17 13.91
CA THR A 54 -1.33 -23.60 15.30
C THR A 54 -0.46 -22.72 16.19
N VAL A 55 0.04 -21.59 15.67
CA VAL A 55 0.83 -20.63 16.43
C VAL A 55 -0.04 -19.84 17.44
N SER A 56 0.58 -19.07 18.30
CA SER A 56 -0.15 -18.25 19.28
C SER A 56 -1.05 -17.21 18.59
N GLU A 57 -2.14 -16.82 19.23
CA GLU A 57 -3.08 -15.83 18.69
C GLU A 57 -2.39 -14.48 18.37
N ASP A 58 -1.40 -14.07 19.16
CA ASP A 58 -0.64 -12.86 18.88
C ASP A 58 0.13 -12.94 17.57
N ILE A 59 0.77 -14.08 17.29
CA ILE A 59 1.49 -14.29 16.00
C ILE A 59 0.50 -14.39 14.85
N LYS A 60 -0.65 -15.07 15.03
CA LYS A 60 -1.69 -15.12 14.01
C LYS A 60 -2.17 -13.72 13.65
N GLN A 61 -2.55 -12.94 14.67
CA GLN A 61 -3.08 -11.61 14.46
C GLN A 61 -2.05 -10.67 13.83
N LYS A 62 -0.76 -10.77 14.26
CA LYS A 62 0.32 -10.01 13.62
C LYS A 62 0.38 -10.31 12.11
N ASN A 63 0.44 -11.58 11.72
CA ASN A 63 0.53 -11.98 10.32
C ASN A 63 -0.74 -11.56 9.51
N ILE A 64 -1.91 -11.62 10.14
CA ILE A 64 -3.15 -11.14 9.52
C ILE A 64 -3.07 -9.63 9.29
N ASP A 65 -2.61 -8.87 10.28
CA ASP A 65 -2.53 -7.41 10.21
C ASP A 65 -1.46 -6.95 9.19
N GLU A 66 -0.33 -7.65 9.07
CA GLU A 66 0.65 -7.43 8.01
C GLU A 66 0.03 -7.67 6.62
N GLY A 67 -0.66 -8.79 6.44
CA GLY A 67 -1.36 -9.09 5.20
C GLY A 67 -2.41 -8.03 4.84
N ARG A 68 -3.18 -7.56 5.81
CA ARG A 68 -4.18 -6.48 5.63
C ARG A 68 -3.55 -5.14 5.27
N PHE A 69 -2.45 -4.79 5.91
CA PHE A 69 -1.73 -3.56 5.58
C PHE A 69 -1.31 -3.53 4.11
N ILE A 70 -0.69 -4.59 3.64
CA ILE A 70 -0.26 -4.70 2.23
C ILE A 70 -1.47 -4.76 1.28
N GLU A 71 -2.54 -5.45 1.65
CA GLU A 71 -3.81 -5.44 0.89
C GLU A 71 -4.35 -4.00 0.74
N CYS A 72 -4.41 -3.25 1.84
CA CYS A 72 -4.82 -1.85 1.83
C CYS A 72 -3.93 -0.96 0.95
N LEU A 73 -2.62 -1.22 0.94
CA LEU A 73 -1.69 -0.51 0.04
C LEU A 73 -2.02 -0.77 -1.43
N TYR A 74 -2.31 -2.02 -1.82
CA TYR A 74 -2.74 -2.34 -3.19
C TYR A 74 -4.08 -1.69 -3.54
N TYR A 75 -5.08 -1.73 -2.64
CA TYR A 75 -6.34 -1.04 -2.88
C TYR A 75 -6.18 0.48 -2.96
N TYR A 76 -5.26 1.07 -2.18
CA TYR A 76 -4.92 2.49 -2.30
C TYR A 76 -4.34 2.81 -3.68
N LEU A 77 -3.42 2.00 -4.19
CA LEU A 77 -2.88 2.14 -5.55
C LEU A 77 -3.97 2.00 -6.62
N LEU A 78 -4.86 1.03 -6.45
CA LEU A 78 -5.98 0.80 -7.38
C LEU A 78 -6.96 1.98 -7.38
N VAL A 79 -7.42 2.45 -6.23
CA VAL A 79 -8.41 3.53 -6.15
C VAL A 79 -7.85 4.86 -6.66
N LYS A 80 -6.56 5.13 -6.44
CA LYS A 80 -5.89 6.33 -6.96
C LYS A 80 -5.77 6.35 -8.48
N ASN A 81 -5.63 5.21 -9.12
CA ASN A 81 -5.43 5.13 -10.57
C ASN A 81 -6.71 4.80 -11.34
N PHE A 82 -7.66 4.07 -10.74
CA PHE A 82 -8.84 3.55 -11.44
C PHE A 82 -10.19 3.99 -10.83
N GLY A 83 -10.17 4.71 -9.70
CA GLY A 83 -11.38 5.04 -8.96
C GLY A 83 -11.98 3.81 -8.29
N GLY A 84 -13.28 3.60 -8.43
CA GLY A 84 -13.94 2.40 -7.91
C GLY A 84 -13.41 1.13 -8.58
N VAL A 85 -13.22 0.07 -7.81
CA VAL A 85 -12.71 -1.24 -8.26
C VAL A 85 -13.41 -2.36 -7.50
N PRO A 86 -13.42 -3.62 -8.00
CA PRO A 86 -13.96 -4.75 -7.25
C PRO A 86 -13.25 -4.95 -5.91
N LEU A 87 -14.03 -5.13 -4.85
CA LEU A 87 -13.51 -5.50 -3.53
C LEU A 87 -13.62 -7.02 -3.36
N VAL A 88 -12.49 -7.70 -3.17
CA VAL A 88 -12.41 -9.15 -2.97
C VAL A 88 -12.37 -9.42 -1.48
N ALA A 89 -13.43 -10.02 -0.94
CA ALA A 89 -13.58 -10.22 0.49
C ALA A 89 -12.97 -11.54 1.01
N GLU A 90 -12.79 -12.54 0.15
CA GLU A 90 -12.44 -13.90 0.56
C GLU A 90 -11.36 -14.50 -0.34
N TYR A 91 -10.47 -15.28 0.26
CA TYR A 91 -9.48 -16.05 -0.46
C TYR A 91 -10.13 -17.23 -1.19
N ALA A 92 -10.00 -17.26 -2.52
CA ALA A 92 -10.40 -18.40 -3.33
C ALA A 92 -9.24 -19.40 -3.46
N LYS A 93 -9.43 -20.62 -2.95
CA LYS A 93 -8.41 -21.69 -2.98
C LYS A 93 -8.25 -22.30 -4.37
N GLN A 94 -9.30 -22.29 -5.17
CA GLN A 94 -9.32 -22.85 -6.51
C GLN A 94 -10.18 -22.00 -7.45
N ALA A 95 -9.91 -22.10 -8.74
CA ALA A 95 -10.57 -21.27 -9.75
C ALA A 95 -12.11 -21.29 -9.69
N GLY A 96 -12.71 -22.41 -9.33
CA GLY A 96 -14.19 -22.55 -9.21
C GLY A 96 -14.80 -21.79 -8.03
N GLU A 97 -14.01 -21.30 -7.09
CA GLU A 97 -14.46 -20.50 -5.94
C GLU A 97 -14.40 -19.00 -6.22
N ILE A 98 -13.79 -18.59 -7.32
CA ILE A 98 -13.70 -17.18 -7.71
C ILE A 98 -15.09 -16.69 -8.10
N LYS A 99 -15.65 -15.80 -7.29
CA LYS A 99 -16.93 -15.15 -7.57
C LYS A 99 -16.69 -13.88 -8.36
N GLU A 100 -17.48 -13.64 -9.38
CA GLU A 100 -17.51 -12.35 -10.05
C GLU A 100 -17.87 -11.26 -9.03
N GLN A 101 -17.01 -10.25 -8.90
CA GLN A 101 -17.23 -9.12 -8.02
C GLN A 101 -17.61 -7.90 -8.86
N PRO A 102 -18.75 -7.25 -8.59
CA PRO A 102 -19.08 -6.01 -9.26
C PRO A 102 -18.09 -4.92 -8.86
N ARG A 103 -17.92 -3.94 -9.74
CA ARG A 103 -17.14 -2.76 -9.45
C ARG A 103 -17.77 -1.98 -8.29
N ALA A 104 -17.04 -1.85 -7.19
CA ALA A 104 -17.44 -1.01 -6.07
C ALA A 104 -17.21 0.49 -6.40
N THR A 105 -17.87 1.38 -5.68
CA THR A 105 -17.61 2.82 -5.79
C THR A 105 -16.25 3.19 -5.18
N ALA A 106 -15.65 4.29 -5.60
CA ALA A 106 -14.43 4.79 -4.97
C ALA A 106 -14.63 5.03 -3.45
N GLU A 107 -15.80 5.53 -3.04
CA GLU A 107 -16.14 5.70 -1.63
C GLU A 107 -16.12 4.37 -0.86
N ALA A 108 -16.67 3.31 -1.44
CA ALA A 108 -16.64 1.98 -0.80
C ALA A 108 -15.21 1.46 -0.66
N VAL A 109 -14.35 1.67 -1.66
CA VAL A 109 -12.93 1.27 -1.58
C VAL A 109 -12.19 2.07 -0.50
N TYR A 110 -12.34 3.40 -0.46
CA TYR A 110 -11.74 4.21 0.61
C TYR A 110 -12.26 3.82 1.99
N THR A 111 -13.55 3.54 2.12
CA THR A 111 -14.13 3.09 3.40
C THR A 111 -13.55 1.76 3.83
N HIS A 112 -13.37 0.81 2.91
CA HIS A 112 -12.71 -0.46 3.20
C HIS A 112 -11.29 -0.24 3.72
N ILE A 113 -10.46 0.52 3.01
CA ILE A 113 -9.08 0.81 3.42
C ILE A 113 -9.04 1.46 4.81
N ILE A 114 -9.85 2.48 5.04
CA ILE A 114 -9.91 3.19 6.33
C ILE A 114 -10.30 2.24 7.47
N THR A 115 -11.31 1.39 7.24
CA THR A 115 -11.79 0.43 8.24
C THR A 115 -10.70 -0.58 8.59
N GLU A 116 -10.08 -1.20 7.58
CA GLU A 116 -9.07 -2.22 7.83
C GLU A 116 -7.80 -1.63 8.50
N LEU A 117 -7.32 -0.46 8.05
CA LEU A 117 -6.19 0.19 8.71
C LEU A 117 -6.51 0.61 10.15
N THR A 118 -7.73 1.04 10.44
CA THR A 118 -8.17 1.35 11.81
C THR A 118 -8.19 0.09 12.67
N ASN A 119 -8.71 -1.02 12.15
CA ASN A 119 -8.71 -2.31 12.85
C ASN A 119 -7.29 -2.77 13.20
N ILE A 120 -6.30 -2.56 12.31
CA ILE A 120 -4.89 -2.90 12.58
C ILE A 120 -4.36 -2.06 13.76
N ILE A 121 -4.67 -0.76 13.80
CA ILE A 121 -4.27 0.12 14.91
C ILE A 121 -4.89 -0.36 16.23
N ASP A 122 -6.18 -0.70 16.21
CA ASP A 122 -6.92 -1.17 17.41
C ASP A 122 -6.40 -2.52 17.90
N ASN A 123 -6.05 -3.45 17.00
CA ASN A 123 -5.43 -4.73 17.34
C ASN A 123 -4.07 -4.55 18.02
N ASN A 124 -3.29 -3.56 17.58
CA ASN A 124 -1.98 -3.19 18.11
C ASN A 124 -1.00 -4.38 18.22
N LYS A 125 -0.92 -5.20 17.16
CA LYS A 125 -0.05 -6.39 17.11
C LYS A 125 1.21 -6.17 16.26
N LEU A 126 1.25 -5.12 15.44
CA LEU A 126 2.45 -4.74 14.70
C LEU A 126 3.45 -4.01 15.60
N VAL A 127 4.71 -3.98 15.19
CA VAL A 127 5.73 -3.17 15.85
C VAL A 127 5.36 -1.69 15.80
N ALA A 128 5.77 -0.91 16.79
CA ALA A 128 5.37 0.49 16.90
C ALA A 128 5.91 1.33 15.74
N SER A 129 7.20 1.17 15.44
CA SER A 129 7.90 1.82 14.33
C SER A 129 8.83 0.81 13.65
N SER A 130 9.17 1.06 12.40
CA SER A 130 10.17 0.30 11.67
C SER A 130 11.60 0.61 12.15
N ALA A 131 11.84 0.53 13.44
CA ALA A 131 13.19 0.53 13.99
C ALA A 131 13.96 -0.75 13.62
N THR A 132 13.37 -1.61 12.84
CA THR A 132 14.01 -2.80 12.29
C THR A 132 14.88 -2.38 11.13
N LYS A 133 16.17 -2.60 11.29
CA LYS A 133 17.14 -2.58 10.20
C LYS A 133 16.55 -3.35 9.03
N GLY A 134 16.38 -2.64 7.93
CA GLY A 134 15.86 -3.24 6.75
C GLY A 134 14.41 -2.95 6.40
N GLY A 135 13.66 -2.11 7.16
CA GLY A 135 12.40 -1.45 6.72
C GLY A 135 11.26 -2.29 6.16
N GLY A 136 11.45 -3.54 5.82
CA GLY A 136 10.46 -4.38 5.13
C GLY A 136 9.32 -4.90 6.01
N GLU A 137 9.33 -4.62 7.33
CA GLU A 137 8.28 -5.04 8.25
C GLU A 137 7.22 -3.94 8.40
N ALA A 138 5.94 -4.32 8.26
CA ALA A 138 4.86 -3.39 8.51
C ALA A 138 4.84 -2.92 9.97
N SER A 139 4.62 -1.63 10.20
CA SER A 139 4.58 -1.03 11.53
C SER A 139 3.31 -0.23 11.75
N ILE A 140 2.96 0.06 12.99
CA ILE A 140 1.83 0.95 13.32
C ILE A 140 2.03 2.35 12.71
N GLU A 141 3.27 2.84 12.65
CA GLU A 141 3.56 4.10 11.95
C GLU A 141 3.30 4.02 10.44
N ALA A 142 3.69 2.92 9.78
CA ALA A 142 3.40 2.71 8.36
C ALA A 142 1.89 2.67 8.10
N VAL A 143 1.13 2.01 8.98
CA VAL A 143 -0.34 1.97 8.93
C VAL A 143 -0.92 3.37 9.06
N LYS A 144 -0.47 4.17 10.04
CA LYS A 144 -0.91 5.55 10.21
C LYS A 144 -0.54 6.45 9.03
N ALA A 145 0.66 6.28 8.46
CA ALA A 145 1.09 7.01 7.28
C ALA A 145 0.21 6.71 6.05
N LEU A 146 -0.13 5.43 5.83
CA LEU A 146 -1.05 5.05 4.77
C LEU A 146 -2.47 5.57 5.04
N LEU A 147 -2.92 5.55 6.29
CA LEU A 147 -4.23 6.08 6.69
C LEU A 147 -4.31 7.60 6.46
N ALA A 148 -3.27 8.36 6.80
CA ALA A 148 -3.16 9.79 6.49
C ALA A 148 -3.28 10.05 4.98
N LYS A 149 -2.52 9.31 4.15
CA LYS A 149 -2.60 9.39 2.68
C LYS A 149 -3.99 9.02 2.15
N THR A 150 -4.61 8.00 2.74
CA THR A 150 -5.95 7.55 2.35
C THR A 150 -7.00 8.61 2.64
N TYR A 151 -6.99 9.19 3.84
CA TYR A 151 -7.90 10.29 4.19
C TYR A 151 -7.70 11.52 3.30
N LEU A 152 -6.44 11.91 3.04
CA LEU A 152 -6.13 13.03 2.16
C LEU A 152 -6.68 12.82 0.75
N SER A 153 -6.48 11.64 0.19
CA SER A 153 -6.98 11.30 -1.15
C SER A 153 -8.51 11.24 -1.18
N ALA A 154 -9.12 10.59 -0.19
CA ALA A 154 -10.57 10.50 -0.08
C ALA A 154 -11.23 11.88 0.14
N ALA A 155 -10.57 12.81 0.86
CA ALA A 155 -11.06 14.18 1.04
C ALA A 155 -11.25 14.87 -0.31
N TRP A 156 -10.25 14.78 -1.20
CA TRP A 156 -10.30 15.36 -2.54
C TRP A 156 -11.29 14.63 -3.46
N ASP A 157 -11.19 13.31 -3.53
CA ASP A 157 -11.94 12.51 -4.50
C ASP A 157 -13.44 12.47 -4.17
N LEU A 158 -13.78 12.47 -2.87
CA LEU A 158 -15.16 12.39 -2.37
C LEU A 158 -15.74 13.75 -1.92
N LYS A 159 -14.92 14.82 -1.94
CA LYS A 159 -15.30 16.17 -1.45
C LYS A 159 -15.77 16.16 0.01
N LYS A 160 -14.99 15.49 0.87
CA LYS A 160 -15.26 15.37 2.32
C LYS A 160 -14.23 16.18 3.11
N ASP A 161 -14.57 17.43 3.43
CA ASP A 161 -13.65 18.38 4.06
C ASP A 161 -13.17 17.93 5.46
N ASP A 162 -13.99 17.20 6.22
CA ASP A 162 -13.61 16.65 7.51
C ASP A 162 -12.46 15.63 7.42
N TYR A 163 -12.26 15.03 6.28
CA TYR A 163 -11.18 14.08 6.05
C TYR A 163 -9.79 14.73 5.99
N PHE A 164 -9.69 16.01 5.62
CA PHE A 164 -8.44 16.77 5.70
C PHE A 164 -7.94 16.86 7.14
N THR A 165 -8.83 17.12 8.10
CA THR A 165 -8.48 17.17 9.52
C THR A 165 -7.99 15.82 10.03
N LYS A 166 -8.63 14.73 9.61
CA LYS A 166 -8.21 13.37 9.98
C LYS A 166 -6.86 13.01 9.36
N ALA A 167 -6.65 13.38 8.09
CA ALA A 167 -5.36 13.18 7.42
C ALA A 167 -4.22 13.89 8.15
N ALA A 168 -4.43 15.17 8.53
CA ALA A 168 -3.45 15.95 9.28
C ALA A 168 -3.15 15.31 10.64
N ALA A 169 -4.17 14.88 11.39
CA ALA A 169 -3.99 14.27 12.70
C ALA A 169 -3.12 13.00 12.64
N TYR A 170 -3.38 12.09 11.70
CA TYR A 170 -2.54 10.90 11.54
C TYR A 170 -1.14 11.22 11.02
N ALA A 171 -0.99 12.23 10.17
CA ALA A 171 0.34 12.68 9.72
C ALA A 171 1.14 13.26 10.90
N ASP A 172 0.53 14.06 11.75
CA ASP A 172 1.17 14.63 12.95
C ASP A 172 1.65 13.53 13.91
N GLU A 173 0.86 12.47 14.09
CA GLU A 173 1.26 11.32 14.92
C GLU A 173 2.50 10.60 14.36
N VAL A 174 2.62 10.50 13.04
CA VAL A 174 3.79 9.86 12.39
C VAL A 174 5.02 10.77 12.44
N ILE A 175 4.84 12.07 12.26
CA ILE A 175 5.93 13.05 12.27
C ILE A 175 6.50 13.25 13.68
N ALA A 176 5.67 13.05 14.71
CA ALA A 176 6.08 13.25 16.10
C ALA A 176 7.29 12.37 16.47
N GLY A 177 8.42 13.01 16.74
CA GLY A 177 9.66 12.32 17.11
C GLY A 177 10.55 11.88 15.96
N ARG A 178 10.12 12.05 14.71
CA ARG A 178 10.93 11.78 13.51
C ARG A 178 11.71 13.02 13.07
N LYS A 179 12.82 12.77 12.39
CA LYS A 179 13.66 13.81 11.80
C LYS A 179 14.01 13.41 10.37
N LEU A 180 14.07 14.40 9.51
CA LEU A 180 14.68 14.21 8.20
C LEU A 180 16.18 14.05 8.35
N THR A 181 16.80 13.20 7.52
CA THR A 181 18.25 13.07 7.52
C THR A 181 18.93 14.37 7.14
N THR A 182 20.04 14.66 7.78
CA THR A 182 20.89 15.82 7.43
C THR A 182 21.81 15.51 6.26
N GLU A 183 21.99 14.24 5.93
CA GLU A 183 22.90 13.76 4.89
C GLU A 183 22.10 13.11 3.74
N PHE A 184 21.38 13.94 2.98
CA PHE A 184 20.51 13.47 1.89
C PHE A 184 21.17 12.44 0.95
N ALA A 185 22.48 12.65 0.65
CA ALA A 185 23.21 11.73 -0.20
C ALA A 185 23.34 10.32 0.40
N LYS A 186 23.29 10.18 1.72
CA LYS A 186 23.37 8.90 2.40
C LYS A 186 22.15 8.02 2.15
N LEU A 187 20.96 8.62 2.00
CA LEU A 187 19.73 7.88 1.67
C LEU A 187 19.83 7.11 0.33
N TRP A 188 20.74 7.54 -0.55
CA TRP A 188 20.93 7.00 -1.89
C TRP A 188 22.28 6.33 -2.08
N ALA A 189 22.96 6.02 -0.98
CA ALA A 189 24.29 5.43 -1.04
C ALA A 189 24.23 4.01 -1.61
N ALA A 190 25.13 3.71 -2.56
CA ALA A 190 25.17 2.41 -3.22
C ALA A 190 25.57 1.26 -2.27
N ASP A 191 26.18 1.58 -1.13
CA ASP A 191 26.55 0.63 -0.08
C ASP A 191 25.41 0.36 0.91
N ARG A 192 24.22 0.90 0.64
CA ARG A 192 23.02 0.77 1.48
C ARG A 192 23.18 1.35 2.90
N SER A 193 24.15 2.22 3.13
CA SER A 193 24.37 2.83 4.45
C SER A 193 23.25 3.76 4.91
N GLY A 194 22.30 4.07 4.03
CA GLY A 194 21.12 4.87 4.32
C GLY A 194 19.86 4.05 4.64
N ASP A 195 19.87 2.73 4.45
CA ASP A 195 18.68 1.89 4.60
C ASP A 195 18.13 1.88 6.05
N ASP A 196 18.99 2.11 7.03
CA ASP A 196 18.62 2.20 8.45
C ASP A 196 18.25 3.64 8.89
N ASP A 197 18.06 4.58 7.96
CA ASP A 197 17.74 5.96 8.31
C ASP A 197 16.31 6.09 8.83
N GLU A 198 16.15 6.85 9.93
CA GLU A 198 14.83 7.07 10.57
C GLU A 198 13.84 7.83 9.68
N GLU A 199 14.27 8.35 8.53
CA GLU A 199 13.40 8.98 7.55
C GLU A 199 12.49 7.96 6.84
N PHE A 200 12.94 6.73 6.66
CA PHE A 200 12.13 5.66 6.07
C PHE A 200 11.08 5.15 7.06
N ILE A 201 9.81 5.13 6.63
CA ILE A 201 8.67 4.64 7.41
C ILE A 201 8.33 3.20 7.01
N PHE A 202 8.32 2.96 5.71
CA PHE A 202 8.10 1.65 5.09
C PHE A 202 8.69 1.66 3.69
N ASP A 203 9.46 0.65 3.36
CA ASP A 203 10.05 0.45 2.03
C ASP A 203 9.99 -1.01 1.60
N VAL A 204 10.24 -1.25 0.33
CA VAL A 204 10.36 -2.59 -0.25
C VAL A 204 11.82 -2.82 -0.56
N GLU A 205 12.44 -3.71 0.21
CA GLU A 205 13.85 -4.02 0.04
C GLU A 205 14.08 -4.97 -1.14
N TYR A 206 15.11 -4.65 -1.90
CA TYR A 206 15.64 -5.49 -2.97
C TYR A 206 17.08 -5.83 -2.65
N ASP A 207 17.41 -7.10 -2.58
CA ASP A 207 18.78 -7.55 -2.50
C ASP A 207 19.19 -8.39 -3.72
N ALA A 208 20.51 -8.56 -3.91
CA ALA A 208 21.04 -9.29 -5.04
C ALA A 208 20.81 -10.82 -4.95
N GLU A 209 20.46 -11.35 -3.79
CA GLU A 209 20.28 -12.77 -3.55
C GLU A 209 18.85 -13.24 -3.88
N ASN A 210 17.89 -12.31 -3.93
CA ASN A 210 16.45 -12.58 -4.12
C ASN A 210 15.89 -12.02 -5.44
N GLN A 211 16.74 -11.78 -6.45
CA GLN A 211 16.34 -11.36 -7.80
C GLN A 211 16.08 -12.55 -8.72
#